data_b116dcaa92023adaaa4d050bac910e78
#
_entry.id   b116dcaa92023adaaa4d050bac910e78
#
_cell.length_a   1.000
_cell.length_b   1.000
_cell.length_c   1.000
_cell.angle_alpha   90.00
_cell.angle_beta   90.00
_cell.angle_gamma   90.00
#
_symmetry.space_group_name_H-M   'P 1'
#
loop_
_entity.id
_entity.type
_entity.pdbx_description
1 polymer ?
#
loop_
_entity_poly.entity_id
_entity_poly.type
_entity_poly.pdbx_seq_one_letter_code
_entity_poly.pdbx_strand_id
1 'polypeptide(L)'
;MNLDQNTIERLAEHLENCELQARDTAKITEEYPQMDWDDAYAIQNAIKQRKIDRGCRIVGYKAGLTSHAKMQQMGVSNPVFGFLADYFSVPEGSVVALSELIHPKVEPEIAFVLKTALKGPGCHIGSVLAATDFVMPAIEIIDSRYRDFKFDLKSVIADNCSSSRFVVGGRMRPVADLDLRTIGVVLEKNGEVVALGAGAAVLGHPAAAIAMLANLLGERGEEIPAGSLILSGAITEAVMVKAGDNVSLQMQGMGSVNVRFN
;
A
#
# COMPACT_ATOMS: atom_id res chain seq x y z
N MET A 1 -23.77 4.88 -2.77
CA MET A 1 -23.18 6.22 -2.54
C MET A 1 -24.19 7.12 -1.84
N ASN A 2 -23.78 7.74 -0.75
CA ASN A 2 -24.59 8.62 0.11
C ASN A 2 -24.12 10.09 0.06
N LEU A 3 -22.98 10.34 -0.60
CA LEU A 3 -22.44 11.68 -0.83
C LEU A 3 -22.69 12.12 -2.26
N ASP A 4 -22.90 13.42 -2.45
CA ASP A 4 -22.96 14.01 -3.79
C ASP A 4 -21.56 14.22 -4.38
N GLN A 5 -21.48 14.42 -5.69
CA GLN A 5 -20.23 14.55 -6.43
C GLN A 5 -19.38 15.74 -5.95
N ASN A 6 -20.01 16.88 -5.63
CA ASN A 6 -19.30 18.07 -5.14
C ASN A 6 -18.63 17.80 -3.79
N THR A 7 -19.31 17.07 -2.90
CA THR A 7 -18.75 16.66 -1.61
C THR A 7 -17.57 15.70 -1.79
N ILE A 8 -17.68 14.72 -2.70
CA ILE A 8 -16.59 13.79 -3.03
C ILE A 8 -15.36 14.56 -3.53
N GLU A 9 -15.52 15.47 -4.47
CA GLU A 9 -14.43 16.28 -5.03
C GLU A 9 -13.77 17.17 -3.98
N ARG A 10 -14.56 17.80 -3.10
CA ARG A 10 -14.07 18.65 -2.02
C ARG A 10 -13.28 17.82 -0.98
N LEU A 11 -13.75 16.63 -0.62
CA LEU A 11 -13.05 15.75 0.30
C LEU A 11 -11.75 15.20 -0.31
N ALA A 12 -11.77 14.88 -1.60
CA ALA A 12 -10.57 14.45 -2.32
C ALA A 12 -9.52 15.58 -2.35
N GLU A 13 -9.93 16.80 -2.66
CA GLU A 13 -9.04 17.97 -2.62
C GLU A 13 -8.48 18.21 -1.22
N HIS A 14 -9.33 18.11 -0.20
CA HIS A 14 -8.92 18.29 1.19
C HIS A 14 -7.83 17.27 1.61
N LEU A 15 -8.06 15.97 1.36
CA LEU A 15 -7.11 14.91 1.73
C LEU A 15 -5.82 15.00 0.93
N GLU A 16 -5.89 15.29 -0.37
CA GLU A 16 -4.70 15.49 -1.20
C GLU A 16 -3.88 16.71 -0.74
N ASN A 17 -4.54 17.82 -0.38
CA ASN A 17 -3.86 18.99 0.16
C ASN A 17 -3.21 18.70 1.52
N CYS A 18 -3.82 17.85 2.36
CA CYS A 18 -3.18 17.39 3.60
C CYS A 18 -1.90 16.61 3.32
N GLU A 19 -1.90 15.71 2.32
CA GLU A 19 -0.70 15.00 1.87
C GLU A 19 0.38 15.97 1.39
N LEU A 20 0.04 16.85 0.43
CA LEU A 20 1.00 17.74 -0.22
C LEU A 20 1.59 18.81 0.72
N GLN A 21 0.90 19.13 1.79
CA GLN A 21 1.30 20.12 2.79
C GLN A 21 1.83 19.49 4.08
N ALA A 22 1.98 18.17 4.13
CA ALA A 22 2.37 17.40 5.31
C ALA A 22 1.55 17.83 6.56
N ARG A 23 0.23 17.90 6.43
CA ARG A 23 -0.68 18.41 7.47
C ARG A 23 -1.74 17.37 7.81
N ASP A 24 -1.92 17.09 9.10
CA ASP A 24 -2.97 16.20 9.57
C ASP A 24 -4.37 16.83 9.53
N THR A 25 -5.38 15.97 9.59
CA THR A 25 -6.79 16.34 9.69
C THR A 25 -7.55 15.37 10.60
N ALA A 26 -8.76 15.76 11.02
CA ALA A 26 -9.71 14.84 11.62
C ALA A 26 -10.24 13.85 10.57
N LYS A 27 -10.68 12.66 10.99
CA LYS A 27 -11.28 11.71 10.05
C LYS A 27 -12.58 12.26 9.46
N ILE A 28 -12.71 12.13 8.15
CA ILE A 28 -13.83 12.70 7.40
C ILE A 28 -15.19 12.12 7.79
N THR A 29 -15.21 10.89 8.34
CA THR A 29 -16.45 10.27 8.86
C THR A 29 -17.01 10.95 10.11
N GLU A 30 -16.25 11.82 10.79
CA GLU A 30 -16.81 12.66 11.89
C GLU A 30 -17.79 13.70 11.35
N GLU A 31 -17.49 14.28 10.18
CA GLU A 31 -18.37 15.23 9.49
C GLU A 31 -19.41 14.51 8.60
N TYR A 32 -19.03 13.35 8.02
CA TYR A 32 -19.84 12.56 7.08
C TYR A 32 -20.08 11.13 7.59
N PRO A 33 -20.79 10.94 8.72
CA PRO A 33 -20.98 9.59 9.30
C PRO A 33 -21.79 8.66 8.40
N GLN A 34 -22.57 9.21 7.48
CA GLN A 34 -23.37 8.47 6.49
C GLN A 34 -22.56 7.86 5.33
N MET A 35 -21.27 8.23 5.17
CA MET A 35 -20.40 7.66 4.13
C MET A 35 -20.49 6.14 4.11
N ASP A 36 -20.54 5.57 2.93
CA ASP A 36 -20.40 4.14 2.68
C ASP A 36 -19.05 3.79 2.02
N TRP A 37 -18.88 2.54 1.64
CA TRP A 37 -17.66 2.06 1.00
C TRP A 37 -17.48 2.63 -0.42
N ASP A 38 -18.59 2.78 -1.14
CA ASP A 38 -18.55 3.34 -2.49
C ASP A 38 -18.16 4.81 -2.49
N ASP A 39 -18.64 5.59 -1.49
CA ASP A 39 -18.19 6.97 -1.27
C ASP A 39 -16.69 7.04 -0.98
N ALA A 40 -16.18 6.14 -0.13
CA ALA A 40 -14.76 6.11 0.23
C ALA A 40 -13.86 5.84 -0.99
N TYR A 41 -14.22 4.86 -1.81
CA TYR A 41 -13.50 4.58 -3.06
C TYR A 41 -13.71 5.66 -4.12
N ALA A 42 -14.87 6.34 -4.16
CA ALA A 42 -15.10 7.48 -5.05
C ALA A 42 -14.17 8.65 -4.71
N ILE A 43 -13.99 8.96 -3.41
CA ILE A 43 -13.04 9.98 -2.94
C ILE A 43 -11.60 9.57 -3.31
N GLN A 44 -11.21 8.31 -3.07
CA GLN A 44 -9.89 7.79 -3.46
C GLN A 44 -9.66 7.93 -4.97
N ASN A 45 -10.65 7.58 -5.80
CA ASN A 45 -10.57 7.72 -7.25
C ASN A 45 -10.48 9.19 -7.69
N ALA A 46 -11.19 10.10 -7.01
CA ALA A 46 -11.06 11.53 -7.26
C ALA A 46 -9.64 12.04 -6.91
N ILE A 47 -9.02 11.58 -5.82
CA ILE A 47 -7.60 11.87 -5.51
C ILE A 47 -6.70 11.33 -6.62
N LYS A 48 -6.91 10.09 -7.07
CA LYS A 48 -6.17 9.50 -8.19
C LYS A 48 -6.26 10.36 -9.45
N GLN A 49 -7.46 10.80 -9.82
CA GLN A 49 -7.66 11.66 -10.98
C GLN A 49 -6.94 13.00 -10.84
N ARG A 50 -7.04 13.65 -9.69
CA ARG A 50 -6.33 14.92 -9.41
C ARG A 50 -4.81 14.78 -9.58
N LYS A 51 -4.23 13.64 -9.15
CA LYS A 51 -2.80 13.35 -9.38
C LYS A 51 -2.48 13.19 -10.87
N ILE A 52 -3.32 12.49 -11.62
CA ILE A 52 -3.17 12.34 -13.07
C ILE A 52 -3.27 13.71 -13.77
N ASP A 53 -4.22 14.55 -13.39
CA ASP A 53 -4.41 15.89 -13.96
C ASP A 53 -3.21 16.82 -13.69
N ARG A 54 -2.46 16.58 -12.61
CA ARG A 54 -1.17 17.24 -12.32
C ARG A 54 0.02 16.62 -13.06
N GLY A 55 -0.20 15.61 -13.91
CA GLY A 55 0.84 14.95 -14.71
C GLY A 55 1.51 13.74 -14.05
N CYS A 56 1.02 13.28 -12.88
CA CYS A 56 1.53 12.06 -12.26
C CYS A 56 1.00 10.82 -13.00
N ARG A 57 1.77 9.73 -12.95
CA ARG A 57 1.36 8.44 -13.48
C ARG A 57 1.04 7.48 -12.36
N ILE A 58 0.01 6.68 -12.53
CA ILE A 58 -0.26 5.55 -11.64
C ILE A 58 0.62 4.38 -12.08
N VAL A 59 1.49 3.93 -11.19
CA VAL A 59 2.48 2.87 -11.47
C VAL A 59 2.07 1.52 -10.88
N GLY A 60 1.03 1.50 -10.06
CA GLY A 60 0.57 0.27 -9.45
C GLY A 60 -0.41 0.46 -8.30
N TYR A 61 -0.44 -0.54 -7.44
CA TYR A 61 -1.39 -0.65 -6.33
C TYR A 61 -0.71 -1.15 -5.06
N LYS A 62 -1.36 -0.93 -3.92
CA LYS A 62 -0.97 -1.51 -2.63
C LYS A 62 -2.17 -2.15 -1.96
N ALA A 63 -1.95 -3.25 -1.23
CA ALA A 63 -2.95 -3.89 -0.39
C ALA A 63 -2.74 -3.50 1.08
N GLY A 64 -3.82 -3.19 1.78
CA GLY A 64 -3.83 -2.92 3.21
C GLY A 64 -4.77 -3.85 3.96
N LEU A 65 -4.60 -4.00 5.28
CA LEU A 65 -5.37 -4.92 6.13
C LEU A 65 -5.28 -6.38 5.63
N THR A 66 -4.11 -6.82 5.26
CA THR A 66 -3.85 -8.15 4.67
C THR A 66 -3.55 -9.23 5.71
N SER A 67 -3.86 -9.01 6.98
CA SER A 67 -3.76 -9.99 8.06
C SER A 67 -5.15 -10.42 8.53
N HIS A 68 -5.40 -11.71 8.62
CA HIS A 68 -6.67 -12.25 9.12
C HIS A 68 -7.04 -11.69 10.49
N ALA A 69 -6.06 -11.53 11.39
CA ALA A 69 -6.28 -10.97 12.72
C ALA A 69 -6.75 -9.50 12.65
N LYS A 70 -6.10 -8.67 11.81
CA LYS A 70 -6.51 -7.26 11.61
C LYS A 70 -7.88 -7.16 10.95
N MET A 71 -8.15 -7.99 9.94
CA MET A 71 -9.46 -8.03 9.28
C MET A 71 -10.58 -8.40 10.27
N GLN A 72 -10.35 -9.41 11.10
CA GLN A 72 -11.31 -9.82 12.14
C GLN A 72 -11.52 -8.72 13.17
N GLN A 73 -10.44 -8.07 13.63
CA GLN A 73 -10.50 -6.94 14.56
C GLN A 73 -11.32 -5.76 14.00
N MET A 74 -11.21 -5.52 12.69
CA MET A 74 -11.90 -4.42 12.00
C MET A 74 -13.28 -4.83 11.47
N GLY A 75 -13.69 -6.08 11.67
CA GLY A 75 -15.01 -6.60 11.25
C GLY A 75 -15.19 -6.67 9.73
N VAL A 76 -14.11 -6.92 8.97
CA VAL A 76 -14.15 -7.00 7.50
C VAL A 76 -13.72 -8.36 6.98
N SER A 77 -14.25 -8.72 5.81
CA SER A 77 -13.93 -9.97 5.11
C SER A 77 -12.89 -9.81 4.01
N ASN A 78 -12.62 -8.57 3.57
CA ASN A 78 -11.72 -8.28 2.48
C ASN A 78 -10.67 -7.24 2.88
N PRO A 79 -9.45 -7.31 2.32
CA PRO A 79 -8.46 -6.25 2.44
C PRO A 79 -8.94 -4.97 1.76
N VAL A 80 -8.28 -3.86 2.07
CA VAL A 80 -8.48 -2.56 1.40
C VAL A 80 -7.32 -2.28 0.45
N PHE A 81 -7.54 -1.42 -0.54
CA PHE A 81 -6.56 -1.18 -1.59
C PHE A 81 -6.38 0.31 -1.87
N GLY A 82 -5.14 0.69 -2.15
CA GLY A 82 -4.77 2.01 -2.62
C GLY A 82 -4.00 1.93 -3.94
N PHE A 83 -3.81 3.07 -4.60
CA PHE A 83 -2.97 3.21 -5.78
C PHE A 83 -1.59 3.76 -5.42
N LEU A 84 -0.61 3.51 -6.28
CA LEU A 84 0.75 4.03 -6.19
C LEU A 84 0.98 5.04 -7.33
N ALA A 85 1.31 6.29 -6.97
CA ALA A 85 1.73 7.30 -7.93
C ALA A 85 3.25 7.20 -8.16
N ASP A 86 3.72 7.63 -9.31
CA ASP A 86 5.15 7.54 -9.69
C ASP A 86 6.07 8.31 -8.75
N TYR A 87 5.66 9.47 -8.25
CA TYR A 87 6.45 10.24 -7.28
C TYR A 87 6.51 9.63 -5.88
N PHE A 88 5.71 8.59 -5.59
CA PHE A 88 5.84 7.83 -4.34
C PHE A 88 7.09 6.93 -4.35
N SER A 89 7.63 6.64 -5.53
CA SER A 89 8.83 5.81 -5.66
C SER A 89 10.07 6.58 -5.21
N VAL A 90 10.74 6.04 -4.20
CA VAL A 90 11.99 6.56 -3.66
C VAL A 90 13.12 5.61 -4.06
N PRO A 91 14.24 6.09 -4.62
CA PRO A 91 15.37 5.25 -4.95
C PRO A 91 15.96 4.55 -3.72
N GLU A 92 16.42 3.30 -3.87
CA GLU A 92 17.09 2.57 -2.79
C GLU A 92 18.30 3.35 -2.26
N GLY A 93 18.47 3.34 -0.93
CA GLY A 93 19.57 4.04 -0.25
C GLY A 93 19.41 5.55 -0.13
N SER A 94 18.31 6.11 -0.65
CA SER A 94 18.01 7.55 -0.55
C SER A 94 17.65 7.97 0.88
N VAL A 95 17.53 9.28 1.02
CA VAL A 95 17.04 9.93 2.24
C VAL A 95 15.64 10.48 1.97
N VAL A 96 14.67 10.09 2.77
CA VAL A 96 13.31 10.65 2.77
C VAL A 96 13.25 11.80 3.77
N ALA A 97 12.82 12.96 3.30
CA ALA A 97 12.64 14.12 4.15
C ALA A 97 11.35 14.01 4.96
N LEU A 98 11.47 13.92 6.29
CA LEU A 98 10.31 13.85 7.18
C LEU A 98 9.48 15.14 7.17
N SER A 99 10.07 16.27 6.75
CA SER A 99 9.33 17.52 6.56
C SER A 99 8.26 17.45 5.46
N GLU A 100 8.31 16.43 4.59
CA GLU A 100 7.32 16.16 3.55
C GLU A 100 6.23 15.16 4.00
N LEU A 101 6.32 14.66 5.24
CA LEU A 101 5.46 13.64 5.80
C LEU A 101 4.86 14.11 7.13
N ILE A 102 3.81 13.45 7.59
CA ILE A 102 3.08 13.83 8.81
C ILE A 102 3.59 13.02 10.02
N HIS A 103 3.49 11.70 9.94
CA HIS A 103 3.90 10.77 11.01
C HIS A 103 4.17 9.36 10.43
N PRO A 104 5.15 9.23 9.54
CA PRO A 104 5.35 8.03 8.74
C PRO A 104 5.69 6.80 9.56
N LYS A 105 5.25 5.64 9.02
CA LYS A 105 5.66 4.32 9.47
C LYS A 105 6.14 3.51 8.27
N VAL A 106 6.98 2.51 8.53
CA VAL A 106 7.50 1.60 7.49
C VAL A 106 6.92 0.21 7.66
N GLU A 107 6.63 -0.43 6.53
CA GLU A 107 6.10 -1.79 6.45
C GLU A 107 6.95 -2.62 5.47
N PRO A 108 7.46 -3.81 5.88
CA PRO A 108 8.13 -4.72 4.98
C PRO A 108 7.12 -5.49 4.13
N GLU A 109 7.32 -5.49 2.83
CA GLU A 109 6.41 -6.07 1.84
C GLU A 109 7.14 -6.81 0.73
N ILE A 110 6.42 -7.62 -0.03
CA ILE A 110 6.86 -8.14 -1.32
C ILE A 110 6.19 -7.33 -2.43
N ALA A 111 7.01 -6.73 -3.29
CA ALA A 111 6.54 -6.10 -4.51
C ALA A 111 6.47 -7.15 -5.64
N PHE A 112 5.34 -7.17 -6.34
CA PHE A 112 5.11 -7.96 -7.55
C PHE A 112 5.11 -7.04 -8.75
N VAL A 113 5.74 -7.44 -9.84
CA VAL A 113 5.63 -6.75 -11.14
C VAL A 113 4.97 -7.68 -12.14
N LEU A 114 3.91 -7.22 -12.77
CA LEU A 114 3.14 -8.04 -13.69
C LEU A 114 3.69 -7.99 -15.12
N LYS A 115 3.81 -9.14 -15.79
CA LYS A 115 4.09 -9.25 -17.24
C LYS A 115 2.82 -9.26 -18.09
N THR A 116 1.67 -9.65 -17.52
CA THR A 116 0.36 -9.64 -18.16
C THR A 116 -0.68 -9.02 -17.23
N ALA A 117 -1.73 -8.44 -17.82
CA ALA A 117 -2.83 -7.88 -17.04
C ALA A 117 -3.54 -8.97 -16.21
N LEU A 118 -4.05 -8.58 -15.04
CA LEU A 118 -4.91 -9.41 -14.19
C LEU A 118 -6.30 -8.84 -14.15
N LYS A 119 -7.28 -9.66 -14.50
CA LYS A 119 -8.70 -9.30 -14.49
C LYS A 119 -9.52 -10.33 -13.75
N GLY A 120 -10.32 -9.86 -12.79
CA GLY A 120 -11.36 -10.64 -12.12
C GLY A 120 -12.71 -10.55 -12.84
N PRO A 121 -13.76 -11.21 -12.33
CA PRO A 121 -13.75 -12.09 -11.16
C PRO A 121 -13.11 -13.46 -11.45
N GLY A 122 -12.82 -14.22 -10.39
CA GLY A 122 -12.28 -15.57 -10.49
C GLY A 122 -10.74 -15.64 -10.49
N CYS A 123 -10.06 -14.49 -10.27
CA CYS A 123 -8.62 -14.47 -10.09
C CYS A 123 -8.25 -15.21 -8.78
N HIS A 124 -7.19 -16.02 -8.82
CA HIS A 124 -6.68 -16.79 -7.68
C HIS A 124 -5.15 -16.72 -7.63
N ILE A 125 -4.53 -17.24 -6.56
CA ILE A 125 -3.06 -17.22 -6.37
C ILE A 125 -2.31 -17.68 -7.63
N GLY A 126 -2.73 -18.78 -8.24
CA GLY A 126 -2.10 -19.30 -9.46
C GLY A 126 -2.18 -18.34 -10.65
N SER A 127 -3.30 -17.61 -10.80
CA SER A 127 -3.44 -16.56 -11.82
C SER A 127 -2.43 -15.44 -11.60
N VAL A 128 -2.26 -15.01 -10.35
CA VAL A 128 -1.30 -13.96 -9.97
C VAL A 128 0.13 -14.41 -10.26
N LEU A 129 0.52 -15.61 -9.81
CA LEU A 129 1.86 -16.14 -10.02
C LEU A 129 2.18 -16.30 -11.52
N ALA A 130 1.21 -16.75 -12.32
CA ALA A 130 1.39 -16.89 -13.78
C ALA A 130 1.54 -15.52 -14.48
N ALA A 131 0.85 -14.49 -13.99
CA ALA A 131 0.91 -13.13 -14.54
C ALA A 131 2.12 -12.32 -14.03
N THR A 132 2.82 -12.77 -12.98
CA THR A 132 3.97 -12.08 -12.40
C THR A 132 5.23 -12.34 -13.23
N ASP A 133 5.96 -11.29 -13.55
CA ASP A 133 7.29 -11.36 -14.16
C ASP A 133 8.34 -11.68 -13.10
N PHE A 134 8.43 -10.82 -12.10
CA PHE A 134 9.35 -11.00 -10.97
C PHE A 134 8.77 -10.38 -9.70
N VAL A 135 9.39 -10.74 -8.57
CA VAL A 135 9.16 -10.16 -7.25
C VAL A 135 10.45 -9.56 -6.69
N MET A 136 10.33 -8.61 -5.77
CA MET A 136 11.46 -7.98 -5.08
C MET A 136 11.04 -7.50 -3.69
N PRO A 137 12.00 -7.28 -2.77
CA PRO A 137 11.71 -6.66 -1.47
C PRO A 137 11.22 -5.24 -1.65
N ALA A 138 10.29 -4.83 -0.81
CA ALA A 138 9.80 -3.46 -0.74
C ALA A 138 9.66 -2.99 0.71
N ILE A 139 9.96 -1.72 0.95
CA ILE A 139 9.55 -0.99 2.15
C ILE A 139 8.47 -0.02 1.72
N GLU A 140 7.22 -0.24 2.16
CA GLU A 140 6.19 0.79 2.06
C GLU A 140 6.36 1.78 3.20
N ILE A 141 6.24 3.08 2.90
CA ILE A 141 6.21 4.17 3.86
C ILE A 141 4.79 4.70 3.87
N ILE A 142 4.04 4.26 4.85
CA ILE A 142 2.67 4.73 5.08
C ILE A 142 2.68 6.01 5.89
N ASP A 143 1.80 6.93 5.55
CA ASP A 143 1.68 8.22 6.22
C ASP A 143 0.20 8.65 6.21
N SER A 144 -0.52 8.38 7.29
CA SER A 144 -1.94 8.71 7.37
C SER A 144 -2.14 10.22 7.42
N ARG A 145 -3.10 10.74 6.65
CA ARG A 145 -3.52 12.15 6.78
C ARG A 145 -4.38 12.38 8.02
N TYR A 146 -4.78 11.31 8.71
CA TYR A 146 -5.58 11.45 9.93
C TYR A 146 -4.71 11.51 11.18
N ARG A 147 -5.04 12.47 12.04
CA ARG A 147 -4.32 12.74 13.30
C ARG A 147 -4.11 11.46 14.12
N ASP A 148 -2.90 11.30 14.63
CA ASP A 148 -2.48 10.17 15.47
C ASP A 148 -2.70 8.78 14.83
N PHE A 149 -2.79 8.66 13.50
CA PHE A 149 -3.18 7.43 12.83
C PHE A 149 -4.56 6.88 13.29
N LYS A 150 -5.46 7.75 13.75
CA LYS A 150 -6.80 7.36 14.23
C LYS A 150 -7.81 7.48 13.10
N PHE A 151 -8.20 6.38 12.52
CA PHE A 151 -9.16 6.31 11.44
C PHE A 151 -10.08 5.08 11.58
N ASP A 152 -11.19 5.12 10.89
CA ASP A 152 -12.03 3.97 10.56
C ASP A 152 -11.78 3.53 9.11
N LEU A 153 -12.39 2.39 8.72
CA LEU A 153 -12.14 1.80 7.41
C LEU A 153 -12.53 2.70 6.24
N LYS A 154 -13.65 3.41 6.34
CA LYS A 154 -14.09 4.29 5.26
C LYS A 154 -13.14 5.47 5.10
N SER A 155 -12.70 6.03 6.21
CA SER A 155 -11.71 7.11 6.20
C SER A 155 -10.38 6.66 5.60
N VAL A 156 -9.83 5.51 6.01
CA VAL A 156 -8.53 5.05 5.48
C VAL A 156 -8.58 4.70 3.98
N ILE A 157 -9.69 4.16 3.49
CA ILE A 157 -9.89 3.93 2.05
C ILE A 157 -9.88 5.26 1.30
N ALA A 158 -10.67 6.24 1.76
CA ALA A 158 -10.71 7.56 1.15
C ALA A 158 -9.32 8.24 1.13
N ASP A 159 -8.50 7.98 2.15
CA ASP A 159 -7.13 8.46 2.30
C ASP A 159 -6.08 7.59 1.55
N ASN A 160 -6.48 6.97 0.45
CA ASN A 160 -5.63 6.09 -0.34
C ASN A 160 -4.87 5.03 0.51
N CYS A 161 -5.53 4.49 1.53
CA CYS A 161 -4.97 3.52 2.47
C CYS A 161 -3.63 3.95 3.10
N SER A 162 -3.51 5.24 3.43
CA SER A 162 -2.32 5.86 4.00
C SER A 162 -1.07 5.75 3.10
N SER A 163 -1.22 5.43 1.82
CA SER A 163 -0.10 5.32 0.89
C SER A 163 0.62 6.66 0.76
N SER A 164 1.96 6.67 0.78
CA SER A 164 2.76 7.90 0.69
C SER A 164 4.03 7.71 -0.12
N ARG A 165 4.94 6.82 0.29
CA ARG A 165 6.18 6.52 -0.43
C ARG A 165 6.41 5.00 -0.43
N PHE A 166 7.27 4.55 -1.33
CA PHE A 166 7.77 3.17 -1.30
C PHE A 166 9.19 3.11 -1.86
N VAL A 167 9.94 2.15 -1.35
CA VAL A 167 11.29 1.82 -1.83
C VAL A 167 11.27 0.36 -2.26
N VAL A 168 11.75 0.08 -3.46
CA VAL A 168 11.99 -1.28 -3.93
C VAL A 168 13.48 -1.46 -4.20
N GLY A 169 13.98 -2.65 -3.96
CA GLY A 169 15.42 -2.91 -4.13
C GLY A 169 15.75 -4.39 -4.10
N GLY A 170 17.01 -4.68 -3.76
CA GLY A 170 17.50 -6.06 -3.70
C GLY A 170 17.57 -6.72 -5.08
N ARG A 171 17.17 -7.99 -5.14
CA ARG A 171 17.24 -8.81 -6.37
C ARG A 171 15.86 -9.09 -6.91
N MET A 172 15.62 -8.74 -8.15
CA MET A 172 14.46 -9.22 -8.91
C MET A 172 14.56 -10.74 -9.08
N ARG A 173 13.53 -11.47 -8.68
CA ARG A 173 13.50 -12.93 -8.71
C ARG A 173 12.22 -13.42 -9.39
N PRO A 174 12.33 -14.37 -10.34
CA PRO A 174 11.18 -15.09 -10.84
C PRO A 174 10.44 -15.79 -9.70
N VAL A 175 9.12 -15.76 -9.71
CA VAL A 175 8.31 -16.40 -8.65
C VAL A 175 8.51 -17.91 -8.55
N ALA A 176 8.90 -18.56 -9.66
CA ALA A 176 9.16 -20.00 -9.72
C ALA A 176 10.36 -20.44 -8.86
N ASP A 177 11.25 -19.53 -8.54
CA ASP A 177 12.47 -19.81 -7.78
C ASP A 177 12.28 -19.67 -6.26
N LEU A 178 11.10 -19.26 -5.81
CA LEU A 178 10.83 -18.85 -4.43
C LEU A 178 9.56 -19.50 -3.88
N ASP A 179 9.61 -19.93 -2.63
CA ASP A 179 8.42 -20.18 -1.84
C ASP A 179 8.03 -18.90 -1.10
N LEU A 180 7.20 -18.07 -1.73
CA LEU A 180 6.78 -16.78 -1.17
C LEU A 180 5.99 -16.92 0.14
N ARG A 181 5.45 -18.10 0.43
CA ARG A 181 4.71 -18.37 1.66
C ARG A 181 5.64 -18.43 2.87
N THR A 182 6.78 -19.11 2.72
CA THR A 182 7.73 -19.36 3.81
C THR A 182 8.92 -18.42 3.82
N ILE A 183 9.02 -17.52 2.86
CA ILE A 183 10.12 -16.57 2.76
C ILE A 183 10.28 -15.76 4.05
N GLY A 184 11.49 -15.81 4.63
CA GLY A 184 11.81 -15.09 5.86
C GLY A 184 12.11 -13.62 5.61
N VAL A 185 11.65 -12.77 6.54
CA VAL A 185 11.75 -11.31 6.49
C VAL A 185 12.29 -10.78 7.80
N VAL A 186 13.32 -9.94 7.73
CA VAL A 186 13.95 -9.24 8.87
C VAL A 186 13.94 -7.76 8.58
N LEU A 187 13.26 -6.98 9.44
CA LEU A 187 13.29 -5.52 9.40
C LEU A 187 14.19 -5.01 10.53
N GLU A 188 15.19 -4.24 10.16
CA GLU A 188 16.12 -3.60 11.09
C GLU A 188 15.93 -2.08 11.07
N LYS A 189 16.06 -1.46 12.24
CA LYS A 189 16.12 -0.01 12.39
C LYS A 189 17.36 0.36 13.20
N ASN A 190 18.26 1.16 12.61
CA ASN A 190 19.53 1.57 13.23
C ASN A 190 20.45 0.40 13.62
N GLY A 191 20.39 -0.72 12.86
CA GLY A 191 21.16 -1.94 13.12
C GLY A 191 20.53 -2.90 14.15
N GLU A 192 19.35 -2.56 14.66
CA GLU A 192 18.60 -3.38 15.61
C GLU A 192 17.42 -4.05 14.90
N VAL A 193 17.23 -5.35 15.11
CA VAL A 193 16.06 -6.07 14.59
C VAL A 193 14.81 -5.59 15.31
N VAL A 194 13.87 -5.00 14.56
CA VAL A 194 12.61 -4.45 15.10
C VAL A 194 11.38 -5.27 14.71
N ALA A 195 11.48 -6.08 13.65
CA ALA A 195 10.39 -6.98 13.27
C ALA A 195 10.93 -8.20 12.50
N LEU A 196 10.24 -9.31 12.66
CA LEU A 196 10.48 -10.58 11.98
C LEU A 196 9.17 -11.14 11.45
N GLY A 197 9.19 -11.73 10.27
CA GLY A 197 7.99 -12.31 9.69
C GLY A 197 8.27 -13.31 8.58
N ALA A 198 7.20 -13.85 8.04
CA ALA A 198 7.22 -14.69 6.85
C ALA A 198 6.07 -14.32 5.91
N GLY A 199 6.22 -14.58 4.62
CA GLY A 199 5.22 -14.22 3.61
C GLY A 199 3.80 -14.72 3.92
N ALA A 200 3.65 -15.83 4.62
CA ALA A 200 2.35 -16.35 5.04
C ALA A 200 1.55 -15.40 5.96
N ALA A 201 2.19 -14.39 6.57
CA ALA A 201 1.49 -13.37 7.35
C ALA A 201 0.46 -12.59 6.49
N VAL A 202 0.72 -12.49 5.18
CA VAL A 202 -0.18 -11.87 4.21
C VAL A 202 -1.19 -12.90 3.71
N LEU A 203 -2.34 -13.00 4.38
CA LEU A 203 -3.48 -13.87 4.00
C LEU A 203 -3.10 -15.34 3.68
N GLY A 204 -2.04 -15.86 4.32
CA GLY A 204 -1.51 -17.19 4.07
C GLY A 204 -0.59 -17.30 2.85
N HIS A 205 -0.63 -16.35 1.93
CA HIS A 205 0.25 -16.24 0.76
C HIS A 205 0.17 -14.82 0.16
N PRO A 206 1.30 -14.12 -0.09
CA PRO A 206 1.29 -12.73 -0.59
C PRO A 206 0.45 -12.50 -1.86
N ALA A 207 0.47 -13.45 -2.78
CA ALA A 207 -0.35 -13.38 -4.00
C ALA A 207 -1.87 -13.45 -3.74
N ALA A 208 -2.33 -13.87 -2.55
CA ALA A 208 -3.75 -13.90 -2.22
C ALA A 208 -4.35 -12.48 -2.19
N ALA A 209 -3.63 -11.53 -1.60
CA ALA A 209 -4.07 -10.13 -1.56
C ALA A 209 -4.22 -9.54 -2.97
N ILE A 210 -3.28 -9.86 -3.87
CA ILE A 210 -3.32 -9.40 -5.27
C ILE A 210 -4.50 -10.02 -6.03
N ALA A 211 -4.79 -11.31 -5.80
CA ALA A 211 -5.95 -11.96 -6.39
C ALA A 211 -7.27 -11.30 -5.93
N MET A 212 -7.36 -10.93 -4.65
CA MET A 212 -8.53 -10.22 -4.11
C MET A 212 -8.66 -8.82 -4.71
N LEU A 213 -7.55 -8.07 -4.88
CA LEU A 213 -7.55 -6.80 -5.59
C LEU A 213 -8.05 -6.94 -7.03
N ALA A 214 -7.53 -7.92 -7.78
CA ALA A 214 -7.94 -8.16 -9.16
C ALA A 214 -9.44 -8.48 -9.27
N ASN A 215 -9.98 -9.24 -8.32
CA ASN A 215 -11.41 -9.55 -8.25
C ASN A 215 -12.24 -8.30 -7.93
N LEU A 216 -11.83 -7.49 -6.96
CA LEU A 216 -12.50 -6.24 -6.60
C LEU A 216 -12.54 -5.24 -7.78
N LEU A 217 -11.44 -5.10 -8.50
CA LEU A 217 -11.37 -4.26 -9.70
C LEU A 217 -12.25 -4.84 -10.82
N GLY A 218 -12.23 -6.18 -10.99
CA GLY A 218 -13.04 -6.87 -11.99
C GLY A 218 -14.56 -6.67 -11.78
N GLU A 219 -15.04 -6.64 -10.53
CA GLU A 219 -16.43 -6.31 -10.19
C GLU A 219 -16.83 -4.89 -10.61
N ARG A 220 -15.86 -4.00 -10.76
CA ARG A 220 -16.02 -2.61 -11.22
C ARG A 220 -15.73 -2.43 -12.71
N GLY A 221 -15.46 -3.53 -13.44
CA GLY A 221 -15.11 -3.51 -14.85
C GLY A 221 -13.65 -3.10 -15.14
N GLU A 222 -12.83 -2.95 -14.10
CA GLU A 222 -11.42 -2.58 -14.18
C GLU A 222 -10.51 -3.81 -14.17
N GLU A 223 -9.22 -3.60 -14.46
CA GLU A 223 -8.17 -4.62 -14.39
C GLU A 223 -6.88 -4.03 -13.82
N ILE A 224 -5.96 -4.88 -13.39
CA ILE A 224 -4.59 -4.48 -13.08
C ILE A 224 -3.77 -4.60 -14.36
N PRO A 225 -3.26 -3.49 -14.95
CA PRO A 225 -2.52 -3.52 -16.19
C PRO A 225 -1.19 -4.29 -16.10
N ALA A 226 -0.71 -4.82 -17.23
CA ALA A 226 0.66 -5.29 -17.34
C ALA A 226 1.66 -4.16 -17.03
N GLY A 227 2.78 -4.49 -16.42
CA GLY A 227 3.78 -3.53 -15.95
C GLY A 227 3.47 -2.90 -14.60
N SER A 228 2.28 -3.14 -14.01
CA SER A 228 1.95 -2.62 -12.68
C SER A 228 2.85 -3.23 -11.61
N LEU A 229 3.30 -2.38 -10.67
CA LEU A 229 3.93 -2.77 -9.42
C LEU A 229 2.86 -2.90 -8.34
N ILE A 230 2.85 -4.01 -7.61
CA ILE A 230 1.84 -4.23 -6.57
C ILE A 230 2.54 -4.59 -5.27
N LEU A 231 2.30 -3.78 -4.24
CA LEU A 231 2.71 -4.07 -2.87
C LEU A 231 1.68 -5.00 -2.23
N SER A 232 2.14 -6.15 -1.75
CA SER A 232 1.26 -7.27 -1.35
C SER A 232 0.59 -7.08 0.01
N GLY A 233 0.99 -6.08 0.76
CA GLY A 233 0.59 -5.86 2.15
C GLY A 233 1.66 -6.24 3.15
N ALA A 234 1.59 -5.61 4.31
CA ALA A 234 2.58 -5.69 5.37
C ALA A 234 2.74 -7.12 5.93
N ILE A 235 3.98 -7.60 5.96
CA ILE A 235 4.35 -8.92 6.53
C ILE A 235 4.44 -8.82 8.06
N THR A 236 4.75 -7.65 8.60
CA THR A 236 4.83 -7.38 10.04
C THR A 236 3.98 -6.17 10.42
N GLU A 237 3.98 -5.81 11.70
CA GLU A 237 3.41 -4.53 12.11
C GLU A 237 4.25 -3.36 11.58
N ALA A 238 3.57 -2.22 11.33
CA ALA A 238 4.21 -1.00 10.89
C ALA A 238 5.10 -0.40 12.00
N VAL A 239 6.32 -0.01 11.65
CA VAL A 239 7.32 0.55 12.57
C VAL A 239 7.44 2.06 12.36
N MET A 240 7.25 2.85 13.43
CA MET A 240 7.40 4.30 13.37
C MET A 240 8.86 4.70 13.12
N VAL A 241 9.06 5.73 12.30
CA VAL A 241 10.37 6.29 11.99
C VAL A 241 10.46 7.75 12.40
N LYS A 242 11.69 8.22 12.66
CA LYS A 242 12.02 9.61 13.02
C LYS A 242 13.30 10.06 12.32
N ALA A 243 13.60 11.34 12.38
CA ALA A 243 14.82 11.90 11.81
C ALA A 243 16.08 11.20 12.38
N GLY A 244 17.00 10.85 11.49
CA GLY A 244 18.20 10.09 11.80
C GLY A 244 18.05 8.57 11.71
N ASP A 245 16.83 8.05 11.55
CA ASP A 245 16.64 6.60 11.43
C ASP A 245 17.12 6.08 10.07
N ASN A 246 17.74 4.91 10.11
CA ASN A 246 18.08 4.08 8.96
C ASN A 246 17.32 2.76 9.06
N VAL A 247 16.56 2.43 8.03
CA VAL A 247 15.77 1.19 7.97
C VAL A 247 16.36 0.28 6.90
N SER A 248 16.57 -0.99 7.27
CA SER A 248 17.03 -2.04 6.37
C SER A 248 16.06 -3.21 6.42
N LEU A 249 15.60 -3.64 5.27
CA LEU A 249 14.81 -4.85 5.09
C LEU A 249 15.69 -5.91 4.44
N GLN A 250 15.80 -7.06 5.08
CA GLN A 250 16.43 -8.26 4.51
C GLN A 250 15.35 -9.29 4.21
N MET A 251 15.40 -9.86 3.02
CA MET A 251 14.44 -10.86 2.58
C MET A 251 15.15 -12.07 1.98
N GLN A 252 14.84 -13.25 2.50
CA GLN A 252 15.49 -14.50 2.12
C GLN A 252 15.45 -14.71 0.60
N GLY A 253 16.62 -14.93 -0.02
CA GLY A 253 16.75 -15.17 -1.45
C GLY A 253 16.56 -13.97 -2.38
N MET A 254 16.11 -12.82 -1.84
CA MET A 254 15.88 -11.58 -2.61
C MET A 254 16.84 -10.43 -2.25
N GLY A 255 17.68 -10.59 -1.22
CA GLY A 255 18.62 -9.54 -0.78
C GLY A 255 18.00 -8.53 0.16
N SER A 256 18.49 -7.30 0.13
CA SER A 256 18.07 -6.23 1.05
C SER A 256 17.66 -4.96 0.31
N VAL A 257 16.88 -4.12 0.97
CA VAL A 257 16.51 -2.77 0.55
C VAL A 257 16.62 -1.83 1.74
N ASN A 258 17.09 -0.60 1.51
CA ASN A 258 17.41 0.34 2.58
C ASN A 258 16.84 1.73 2.28
N VAL A 259 16.47 2.46 3.35
CA VAL A 259 16.04 3.85 3.29
C VAL A 259 16.44 4.59 4.56
N ARG A 260 16.74 5.88 4.45
CA ARG A 260 17.08 6.76 5.56
C ARG A 260 16.08 7.89 5.68
N PHE A 261 15.97 8.46 6.88
CA PHE A 261 15.06 9.56 7.18
C PHE A 261 15.83 10.73 7.81
N ASN A 262 15.55 11.97 7.42
CA ASN A 262 16.17 13.18 7.97
C ASN A 262 15.15 14.24 8.40
#